data_d2515d536c7511544e259c97f4d64b7a
#
_entry.id   d2515d536c7511544e259c97f4d64b7a
#
_cell.length_a   1.000
_cell.length_b   1.000
_cell.length_c   1.000
_cell.angle_alpha   90.00
_cell.angle_beta   90.00
_cell.angle_gamma   90.00
#
_symmetry.space_group_name_H-M   'P 1'
#
loop_
_entity.id
_entity.type
_entity.pdbx_description
1 polymer ?
#
loop_
_entity_poly.entity_id
_entity_poly.type
_entity_poly.pdbx_seq_one_letter_code
_entity_poly.pdbx_strand_id
1 'polypeptide(L)'
;MENTIKSGSQTAFYLHIALIVLAVLGIFLSFMELTPAKFFTFYTQDSNMFSLIVSIIYVATYKKGISPLTKKLRFAATSCLMLTFFVVILVLGPSYGVEFYPWLLFHGANFLYHVACPLLSLESFIIFEDDQDLEFIDTLKALIPTLIYAVIIIFLNIIYVVDGPYPFLKVHDQSVLMSMIWFLVILGFNWLITLGVRRLKNVKGLE
;
A
#
# COMPACT_ATOMS: atom_id res chain seq x y z
N MET A 1 1.11 6.41 37.76
CA MET A 1 0.14 5.79 36.85
C MET A 1 0.91 4.93 35.88
N GLU A 2 0.90 3.64 36.09
CA GLU A 2 1.53 2.67 35.20
C GLU A 2 0.73 2.64 33.90
N ASN A 3 1.30 3.20 32.83
CA ASN A 3 0.75 3.06 31.49
C ASN A 3 0.88 1.59 31.09
N THR A 4 -0.13 0.79 31.41
CA THR A 4 -0.25 -0.59 30.93
C THR A 4 -0.42 -0.50 29.42
N ILE A 5 0.66 -0.65 28.67
CA ILE A 5 0.63 -0.79 27.21
C ILE A 5 -0.15 -2.07 26.94
N LYS A 6 -1.41 -1.95 26.49
CA LYS A 6 -2.21 -3.10 26.09
C LYS A 6 -1.46 -3.85 24.99
N SER A 7 -1.29 -5.16 25.16
CA SER A 7 -0.86 -6.02 24.06
C SER A 7 -1.95 -5.98 22.99
N GLY A 8 -1.56 -5.85 21.71
CA GLY A 8 -2.53 -5.85 20.62
C GLY A 8 -3.35 -7.15 20.56
N SER A 9 -4.40 -7.17 19.75
CA SER A 9 -5.23 -8.36 19.56
C SER A 9 -4.41 -9.54 19.06
N GLN A 10 -4.61 -10.72 19.63
CA GLN A 10 -3.96 -11.97 19.17
C GLN A 10 -4.31 -12.27 17.71
N THR A 11 -5.53 -11.97 17.29
CA THR A 11 -5.96 -12.11 15.89
C THR A 11 -5.14 -11.19 14.97
N ALA A 12 -4.93 -9.93 15.34
CA ALA A 12 -4.08 -9.01 14.59
C ALA A 12 -2.64 -9.56 14.45
N PHE A 13 -2.09 -10.13 15.51
CA PHE A 13 -0.77 -10.77 15.45
C PHE A 13 -0.69 -11.87 14.39
N TYR A 14 -1.67 -12.78 14.33
CA TYR A 14 -1.69 -13.83 13.31
C TYR A 14 -1.96 -13.29 11.91
N LEU A 15 -2.78 -12.26 11.75
CA LEU A 15 -3.00 -11.61 10.46
C LEU A 15 -1.72 -10.94 9.94
N HIS A 16 -0.90 -10.36 10.83
CA HIS A 16 0.41 -9.84 10.45
C HIS A 16 1.39 -10.95 10.05
N ILE A 17 1.37 -12.11 10.69
CA ILE A 17 2.14 -13.27 10.24
C ILE A 17 1.67 -13.70 8.84
N ALA A 18 0.37 -13.76 8.61
CA ALA A 18 -0.17 -14.09 7.28
C ALA A 18 0.27 -13.07 6.21
N LEU A 19 0.19 -11.77 6.52
CA LEU A 19 0.70 -10.70 5.63
C LEU A 19 2.19 -10.87 5.29
N ILE A 20 3.01 -11.21 6.29
CA ILE A 20 4.45 -11.49 6.07
C ILE A 20 4.63 -12.67 5.11
N VAL A 21 3.93 -13.79 5.35
CA VAL A 21 4.03 -14.98 4.51
C VAL A 21 3.59 -14.69 3.08
N LEU A 22 2.43 -14.03 2.89
CA LEU A 22 1.91 -13.67 1.58
C LEU A 22 2.84 -12.71 0.84
N ALA A 23 3.38 -11.69 1.53
CA ALA A 23 4.30 -10.74 0.92
C ALA A 23 5.62 -11.41 0.51
N VAL A 24 6.20 -12.29 1.34
CA VAL A 24 7.41 -13.05 1.00
C VAL A 24 7.17 -13.98 -0.18
N LEU A 25 6.04 -14.70 -0.20
CA LEU A 25 5.65 -15.53 -1.33
C LEU A 25 5.49 -14.69 -2.61
N GLY A 26 4.86 -13.52 -2.51
CA GLY A 26 4.72 -12.59 -3.62
C GLY A 26 6.07 -12.08 -4.15
N ILE A 27 7.04 -11.79 -3.28
CA ILE A 27 8.42 -11.45 -3.67
C ILE A 27 9.04 -12.60 -4.48
N PHE A 28 8.94 -13.81 -3.97
CA PHE A 28 9.48 -15.00 -4.66
C PHE A 28 8.88 -15.17 -6.05
N LEU A 29 7.54 -15.10 -6.16
CA LEU A 29 6.85 -15.22 -7.45
C LEU A 29 7.21 -14.05 -8.39
N SER A 30 7.34 -12.83 -7.86
CA SER A 30 7.73 -11.67 -8.67
C SER A 30 9.12 -11.81 -9.26
N PHE A 31 10.09 -12.37 -8.54
CA PHE A 31 11.45 -12.61 -9.06
C PHE A 31 11.53 -13.73 -10.10
N MET A 32 10.50 -14.54 -10.26
CA MET A 32 10.41 -15.49 -11.39
C MET A 32 10.09 -14.78 -12.73
N GLU A 33 9.49 -13.58 -12.67
CA GLU A 33 9.02 -12.82 -13.84
C GLU A 33 9.77 -11.49 -14.04
N LEU A 34 10.31 -10.90 -12.96
CA LEU A 34 10.93 -9.59 -12.96
C LEU A 34 12.42 -9.68 -12.61
N THR A 35 13.23 -8.87 -13.28
CA THR A 35 14.59 -8.62 -12.82
C THR A 35 14.58 -7.76 -11.56
N PRO A 36 15.64 -7.83 -10.68
CA PRO A 36 15.71 -7.00 -9.49
C PRO A 36 15.54 -5.50 -9.77
N ALA A 37 16.09 -5.01 -10.88
CA ALA A 37 15.94 -3.60 -11.29
C ALA A 37 14.47 -3.25 -11.60
N LYS A 38 13.75 -4.12 -12.32
CA LYS A 38 12.32 -3.93 -12.62
C LYS A 38 11.43 -4.09 -11.39
N PHE A 39 11.81 -4.94 -10.43
CA PHE A 39 11.02 -5.16 -9.21
C PHE A 39 10.72 -3.84 -8.50
N PHE A 40 11.73 -3.00 -8.26
CA PHE A 40 11.58 -1.71 -7.57
C PHE A 40 11.05 -0.57 -8.44
N THR A 41 10.67 -0.81 -9.70
CA THR A 41 10.00 0.22 -10.51
C THR A 41 8.50 0.24 -10.34
N PHE A 42 7.90 -0.82 -9.79
CA PHE A 42 6.46 -0.92 -9.62
C PHE A 42 6.01 -0.54 -8.20
N TYR A 43 5.06 0.37 -8.11
CA TYR A 43 4.44 0.76 -6.84
C TYR A 43 3.83 -0.45 -6.07
N THR A 44 3.32 -1.43 -6.80
CA THR A 44 2.78 -2.67 -6.23
C THR A 44 3.80 -3.38 -5.34
N GLN A 45 5.04 -3.52 -5.81
CA GLN A 45 6.12 -4.16 -5.07
C GLN A 45 6.54 -3.32 -3.87
N ASP A 46 6.73 -2.02 -4.08
CA ASP A 46 7.18 -1.11 -3.02
C ASP A 46 6.15 -0.97 -1.90
N SER A 47 4.86 -0.88 -2.23
CA SER A 47 3.79 -0.82 -1.23
C SER A 47 3.67 -2.11 -0.41
N ASN A 48 3.82 -3.28 -1.06
CA ASN A 48 3.82 -4.57 -0.38
C ASN A 48 5.10 -4.79 0.46
N MET A 49 6.28 -4.33 -0.02
CA MET A 49 7.52 -4.32 0.77
C MET A 49 7.40 -3.41 2.01
N PHE A 50 6.80 -2.23 1.86
CA PHE A 50 6.53 -1.34 2.99
C PHE A 50 5.60 -2.01 4.01
N SER A 51 4.52 -2.63 3.55
CA SER A 51 3.61 -3.39 4.41
C SER A 51 4.29 -4.58 5.10
N LEU A 52 5.17 -5.30 4.40
CA LEU A 52 5.99 -6.38 4.96
C LEU A 52 6.85 -5.90 6.13
N ILE A 53 7.61 -4.82 5.91
CA ILE A 53 8.48 -4.23 6.94
C ILE A 53 7.65 -3.82 8.16
N VAL A 54 6.53 -3.13 7.96
CA VAL A 54 5.67 -2.67 9.05
C VAL A 54 5.02 -3.85 9.78
N SER A 55 4.65 -4.93 9.06
CA SER A 55 4.12 -6.15 9.67
C SER A 55 5.18 -6.88 10.51
N ILE A 56 6.42 -6.93 10.07
CA ILE A 56 7.55 -7.47 10.86
C ILE A 56 7.75 -6.66 12.15
N ILE A 57 7.73 -5.32 12.05
CA ILE A 57 7.85 -4.44 13.23
C ILE A 57 6.68 -4.71 14.20
N TYR A 58 5.46 -4.84 13.69
CA TYR A 58 4.27 -5.14 14.49
C TYR A 58 4.44 -6.45 15.27
N VAL A 59 4.80 -7.52 14.58
CA VAL A 59 5.02 -8.85 15.20
C VAL A 59 6.15 -8.81 16.22
N ALA A 60 7.28 -8.17 15.89
CA ALA A 60 8.44 -8.08 16.77
C ALA A 60 8.16 -7.28 18.06
N THR A 61 7.26 -6.30 17.99
CA THR A 61 6.94 -5.44 19.13
C THR A 61 5.67 -5.87 19.87
N TYR A 62 4.92 -6.84 19.35
CA TYR A 62 3.60 -7.26 19.85
C TYR A 62 3.57 -7.47 21.37
N LYS A 63 4.53 -8.24 21.93
CA LYS A 63 4.58 -8.53 23.38
C LYS A 63 4.97 -7.32 24.24
N LYS A 64 5.65 -6.33 23.65
CA LYS A 64 6.08 -5.10 24.34
C LYS A 64 5.07 -3.97 24.24
N GLY A 65 4.03 -4.17 23.42
CA GLY A 65 3.03 -3.18 23.05
C GLY A 65 3.37 -2.43 21.77
N ILE A 66 2.32 -2.11 21.01
CA ILE A 66 2.46 -1.47 19.69
C ILE A 66 2.62 0.05 19.89
N SER A 67 3.73 0.58 19.42
CA SER A 67 4.03 2.02 19.55
C SER A 67 3.09 2.89 18.72
N PRO A 68 2.85 4.17 19.10
CA PRO A 68 2.08 5.10 18.26
C PRO A 68 2.65 5.26 16.86
N LEU A 69 3.97 5.22 16.71
CA LEU A 69 4.62 5.27 15.39
C LEU A 69 4.26 4.04 14.55
N THR A 70 4.35 2.83 15.13
CA THR A 70 3.99 1.59 14.43
C THR A 70 2.53 1.64 13.97
N LYS A 71 1.62 2.14 14.81
CA LYS A 71 0.22 2.33 14.46
C LYS A 71 0.04 3.27 13.26
N LYS A 72 0.73 4.41 13.24
CA LYS A 72 0.68 5.36 12.10
C LYS A 72 1.31 4.77 10.82
N LEU A 73 2.39 4.00 10.95
CA LEU A 73 2.97 3.27 9.82
C LEU A 73 2.01 2.20 9.28
N ARG A 74 1.27 1.52 10.15
CA ARG A 74 0.21 0.56 9.74
C ARG A 74 -0.87 1.26 8.93
N PHE A 75 -1.35 2.43 9.40
CA PHE A 75 -2.31 3.24 8.65
C PHE A 75 -1.80 3.60 7.25
N ALA A 76 -0.55 4.10 7.17
CA ALA A 76 0.07 4.44 5.89
C ALA A 76 0.23 3.21 4.98
N ALA A 77 0.72 2.07 5.51
CA ALA A 77 0.91 0.84 4.75
C ALA A 77 -0.42 0.29 4.21
N THR A 78 -1.47 0.26 5.04
CA THR A 78 -2.81 -0.15 4.61
C THR A 78 -3.35 0.77 3.51
N SER A 79 -3.15 2.08 3.64
CA SER A 79 -3.56 3.06 2.62
C SER A 79 -2.82 2.87 1.30
N CYS A 80 -1.51 2.58 1.34
CA CYS A 80 -0.71 2.28 0.13
C CYS A 80 -1.18 1.00 -0.56
N LEU A 81 -1.48 -0.06 0.20
CA LEU A 81 -2.01 -1.30 -0.36
C LEU A 81 -3.40 -1.09 -0.98
N MET A 82 -4.27 -0.32 -0.33
CA MET A 82 -5.59 0.00 -0.88
C MET A 82 -5.49 0.87 -2.14
N LEU A 83 -4.49 1.76 -2.26
CA LEU A 83 -4.21 2.46 -3.51
C LEU A 83 -3.86 1.46 -4.61
N THR A 84 -2.98 0.48 -4.35
CA THR A 84 -2.64 -0.59 -5.30
C THR A 84 -3.91 -1.32 -5.77
N PHE A 85 -4.75 -1.77 -4.84
CA PHE A 85 -6.00 -2.46 -5.15
C PHE A 85 -6.93 -1.63 -6.06
N PHE A 86 -7.21 -0.39 -5.67
CA PHE A 86 -8.14 0.45 -6.42
C PHE A 86 -7.56 0.93 -7.76
N VAL A 87 -6.27 1.23 -7.85
CA VAL A 87 -5.63 1.63 -9.12
C VAL A 87 -5.69 0.49 -10.13
N VAL A 88 -5.47 -0.75 -9.70
CA VAL A 88 -5.60 -1.91 -10.60
C VAL A 88 -7.02 -2.03 -11.14
N ILE A 89 -8.03 -1.89 -10.30
CA ILE A 89 -9.43 -2.08 -10.70
C ILE A 89 -9.96 -0.89 -11.50
N LEU A 90 -9.68 0.35 -11.06
CA LEU A 90 -10.34 1.55 -11.58
C LEU A 90 -9.53 2.29 -12.64
N VAL A 91 -8.22 2.05 -12.73
CA VAL A 91 -7.33 2.75 -13.66
C VAL A 91 -6.70 1.77 -14.64
N LEU A 92 -5.97 0.75 -14.15
CA LEU A 92 -5.23 -0.15 -15.04
C LEU A 92 -6.16 -1.10 -15.82
N GLY A 93 -7.15 -1.70 -15.15
CA GLY A 93 -8.13 -2.55 -15.81
C GLY A 93 -8.80 -1.87 -16.98
N PRO A 94 -9.43 -0.70 -16.83
CA PRO A 94 -10.00 0.05 -17.96
C PRO A 94 -8.99 0.48 -19.02
N SER A 95 -7.72 0.78 -18.61
CA SER A 95 -6.68 1.22 -19.55
C SER A 95 -6.16 0.10 -20.44
N TYR A 96 -6.12 -1.14 -19.94
CA TYR A 96 -5.67 -2.30 -20.70
C TYR A 96 -6.80 -3.05 -21.40
N GLY A 97 -8.04 -2.90 -20.94
CA GLY A 97 -9.23 -3.60 -21.41
C GLY A 97 -9.74 -4.64 -20.43
N VAL A 98 -11.06 -4.93 -20.50
CA VAL A 98 -11.74 -5.82 -19.55
C VAL A 98 -11.21 -7.27 -19.57
N GLU A 99 -10.66 -7.71 -20.69
CA GLU A 99 -10.08 -9.03 -20.90
C GLU A 99 -8.78 -9.22 -20.10
N PHE A 100 -8.12 -8.13 -19.67
CA PHE A 100 -6.88 -8.20 -18.86
C PHE A 100 -7.14 -8.32 -17.36
N TYR A 101 -8.36 -8.14 -16.85
CA TYR A 101 -8.64 -8.28 -15.41
C TYR A 101 -8.22 -9.63 -14.82
N PRO A 102 -8.47 -10.80 -15.45
CA PRO A 102 -8.01 -12.06 -14.91
C PRO A 102 -6.49 -12.10 -14.74
N TRP A 103 -5.72 -11.54 -15.67
CA TRP A 103 -4.29 -11.45 -15.58
C TRP A 103 -3.86 -10.46 -14.51
N LEU A 104 -4.43 -9.25 -14.50
CA LEU A 104 -4.10 -8.19 -13.53
C LEU A 104 -4.38 -8.60 -12.08
N LEU A 105 -5.38 -9.46 -11.86
CA LEU A 105 -5.81 -9.81 -10.49
C LEU A 105 -5.32 -11.18 -10.04
N PHE A 106 -5.06 -12.13 -10.95
CA PHE A 106 -4.86 -13.53 -10.56
C PHE A 106 -3.59 -14.18 -11.11
N HIS A 107 -2.84 -13.52 -12.01
CA HIS A 107 -1.62 -14.10 -12.56
C HIS A 107 -0.43 -13.94 -11.60
N GLY A 108 0.35 -15.00 -11.40
CA GLY A 108 1.60 -14.97 -10.63
C GLY A 108 1.44 -14.33 -9.24
N ALA A 109 2.25 -13.31 -8.93
CA ALA A 109 2.18 -12.55 -7.68
C ALA A 109 0.98 -11.59 -7.60
N ASN A 110 0.26 -11.34 -8.70
CA ASN A 110 -0.78 -10.31 -8.77
C ASN A 110 -1.93 -10.58 -7.79
N PHE A 111 -2.37 -11.84 -7.62
CA PHE A 111 -3.39 -12.15 -6.63
C PHE A 111 -2.98 -11.76 -5.21
N LEU A 112 -1.73 -12.05 -4.86
CA LEU A 112 -1.22 -11.72 -3.52
C LEU A 112 -1.14 -10.22 -3.32
N TYR A 113 -0.61 -9.50 -4.29
CA TYR A 113 -0.26 -8.09 -4.17
C TYR A 113 -1.40 -7.13 -4.50
N HIS A 114 -2.29 -7.51 -5.42
CA HIS A 114 -3.40 -6.65 -5.81
C HIS A 114 -4.68 -6.96 -5.04
N VAL A 115 -4.83 -8.16 -4.45
CA VAL A 115 -6.08 -8.58 -3.80
C VAL A 115 -5.85 -9.03 -2.36
N ALA A 116 -5.09 -10.10 -2.14
CA ALA A 116 -5.00 -10.74 -0.83
C ALA A 116 -4.36 -9.84 0.23
N CYS A 117 -3.17 -9.29 -0.01
CA CYS A 117 -2.48 -8.41 0.94
C CYS A 117 -3.26 -7.11 1.21
N PRO A 118 -3.80 -6.38 0.20
CA PRO A 118 -4.62 -5.20 0.45
C PRO A 118 -5.84 -5.47 1.33
N LEU A 119 -6.64 -6.48 0.99
CA LEU A 119 -7.88 -6.78 1.71
C LEU A 119 -7.58 -7.29 3.12
N LEU A 120 -6.61 -8.20 3.27
CA LEU A 120 -6.19 -8.70 4.58
C LEU A 120 -5.61 -7.59 5.47
N SER A 121 -4.83 -6.66 4.88
CA SER A 121 -4.31 -5.50 5.60
C SER A 121 -5.41 -4.56 6.06
N LEU A 122 -6.42 -4.30 5.21
CA LEU A 122 -7.56 -3.46 5.57
C LEU A 122 -8.37 -4.11 6.69
N GLU A 123 -8.70 -5.40 6.55
CA GLU A 123 -9.45 -6.16 7.55
C GLU A 123 -8.71 -6.15 8.90
N SER A 124 -7.41 -6.50 8.91
CA SER A 124 -6.59 -6.46 10.11
C SER A 124 -6.65 -5.10 10.78
N PHE A 125 -6.38 -4.04 9.99
CA PHE A 125 -6.30 -2.67 10.49
C PHE A 125 -7.62 -2.17 11.07
N ILE A 126 -8.73 -2.38 10.35
CA ILE A 126 -10.03 -1.87 10.80
C ILE A 126 -10.59 -2.70 11.94
N ILE A 127 -10.49 -4.04 11.86
CA ILE A 127 -11.26 -4.92 12.74
C ILE A 127 -10.47 -5.37 13.97
N PHE A 128 -9.20 -5.70 13.82
CA PHE A 128 -8.46 -6.44 14.83
C PHE A 128 -7.31 -5.69 15.49
N GLU A 129 -6.83 -4.59 14.89
CA GLU A 129 -5.82 -3.75 15.52
C GLU A 129 -6.47 -2.78 16.51
N ASP A 130 -5.71 -2.39 17.55
CA ASP A 130 -6.21 -1.47 18.59
C ASP A 130 -6.67 -0.14 18.01
N ASP A 131 -7.61 0.49 18.70
CA ASP A 131 -8.12 1.80 18.34
C ASP A 131 -7.01 2.84 18.31
N GLN A 132 -7.13 3.75 17.37
CA GLN A 132 -6.20 4.83 17.13
C GLN A 132 -6.96 6.12 16.94
N ASP A 133 -6.60 7.15 17.68
CA ASP A 133 -7.00 8.51 17.37
C ASP A 133 -6.22 8.99 16.14
N LEU A 134 -6.73 8.65 14.95
CA LEU A 134 -6.17 9.14 13.71
C LEU A 134 -6.67 10.57 13.45
N GLU A 135 -5.75 11.51 13.55
CA GLU A 135 -6.01 12.90 13.24
C GLU A 135 -6.09 13.14 11.72
N PHE A 136 -6.67 14.28 11.30
CA PHE A 136 -6.69 14.65 9.89
C PHE A 136 -5.29 14.75 9.28
N ILE A 137 -4.33 15.28 10.02
CA ILE A 137 -2.93 15.39 9.56
C ILE A 137 -2.27 14.03 9.29
N ASP A 138 -2.73 12.96 9.93
CA ASP A 138 -2.20 11.62 9.68
C ASP A 138 -2.57 11.13 8.27
N THR A 139 -3.70 11.60 7.71
CA THR A 139 -4.05 11.28 6.31
C THR A 139 -3.06 11.89 5.31
N LEU A 140 -2.56 13.08 5.58
CA LEU A 140 -1.53 13.72 4.74
C LEU A 140 -0.17 13.03 4.91
N LYS A 141 0.19 12.66 6.14
CA LYS A 141 1.43 11.92 6.41
C LYS A 141 1.43 10.53 5.76
N ALA A 142 0.27 9.89 5.66
CA ALA A 142 0.13 8.59 5.00
C ALA A 142 0.36 8.64 3.48
N LEU A 143 0.35 9.82 2.85
CA LEU A 143 0.70 10.01 1.44
C LEU A 143 2.22 9.98 1.19
N ILE A 144 3.04 10.18 2.23
CA ILE A 144 4.50 10.34 2.08
C ILE A 144 5.14 9.17 1.31
N PRO A 145 4.86 7.88 1.59
CA PRO A 145 5.46 6.79 0.81
C PRO A 145 5.11 6.86 -0.67
N THR A 146 3.85 7.14 -1.00
CA THR A 146 3.40 7.29 -2.38
C THR A 146 4.06 8.49 -3.07
N LEU A 147 4.19 9.62 -2.36
CA LEU A 147 4.85 10.81 -2.88
C LEU A 147 6.34 10.55 -3.16
N ILE A 148 7.05 9.89 -2.25
CA ILE A 148 8.46 9.51 -2.43
C ILE A 148 8.61 8.63 -3.67
N TYR A 149 7.79 7.58 -3.79
CA TYR A 149 7.78 6.71 -4.97
C TYR A 149 7.55 7.51 -6.26
N ALA A 150 6.49 8.34 -6.29
CA ALA A 150 6.13 9.09 -7.48
C ALA A 150 7.26 10.04 -7.93
N VAL A 151 7.87 10.78 -6.98
CA VAL A 151 9.00 11.69 -7.28
C VAL A 151 10.19 10.93 -7.83
N ILE A 152 10.57 9.80 -7.22
CA ILE A 152 11.71 9.00 -7.67
C ILE A 152 11.45 8.43 -9.06
N ILE A 153 10.30 7.79 -9.29
CA ILE A 153 10.03 7.13 -10.57
C ILE A 153 9.84 8.15 -11.71
N ILE A 154 9.17 9.26 -11.46
CA ILE A 154 9.04 10.34 -12.44
C ILE A 154 10.42 10.89 -12.79
N PHE A 155 11.28 11.17 -11.81
CA PHE A 155 12.64 11.64 -12.05
C PHE A 155 13.44 10.64 -12.89
N LEU A 156 13.45 9.36 -12.50
CA LEU A 156 14.17 8.31 -13.24
C LEU A 156 13.61 8.11 -14.65
N ASN A 157 12.32 8.33 -14.88
CA ASN A 157 11.71 8.29 -16.20
C ASN A 157 12.13 9.51 -17.04
N ILE A 158 12.14 10.72 -16.46
CA ILE A 158 12.60 11.95 -17.15
C ILE A 158 14.03 11.78 -17.68
N ILE A 159 14.94 11.17 -16.92
CA ILE A 159 16.34 10.95 -17.30
C ILE A 159 16.58 9.61 -18.06
N TYR A 160 15.51 8.94 -18.52
CA TYR A 160 15.54 7.69 -19.31
C TYR A 160 16.21 6.50 -18.60
N VAL A 161 16.30 6.46 -17.28
CA VAL A 161 16.83 5.32 -16.51
C VAL A 161 15.80 4.20 -16.41
N VAL A 162 14.50 4.56 -16.27
CA VAL A 162 13.37 3.62 -16.29
C VAL A 162 12.33 4.09 -17.28
N ASP A 163 11.66 3.15 -17.95
CA ASP A 163 10.39 3.44 -18.60
C ASP A 163 9.28 3.50 -17.55
N GLY A 164 8.35 4.44 -17.64
CA GLY A 164 7.24 4.58 -16.69
C GLY A 164 6.45 3.26 -16.59
N PRO A 165 6.39 2.63 -15.42
CA PRO A 165 5.81 1.26 -15.28
C PRO A 165 4.30 1.21 -15.52
N TYR A 166 3.64 2.36 -15.49
CA TYR A 166 2.20 2.49 -15.72
C TYR A 166 1.93 3.52 -16.83
N PRO A 167 0.84 3.40 -17.60
CA PRO A 167 0.52 4.35 -18.67
C PRO A 167 0.54 5.81 -18.21
N PHE A 168 0.04 6.09 -17.03
CA PHE A 168 0.00 7.44 -16.47
C PHE A 168 1.35 7.97 -15.94
N LEU A 169 2.39 7.14 -15.85
CA LEU A 169 3.76 7.53 -15.47
C LEU A 169 4.71 7.63 -16.65
N LYS A 170 4.28 7.32 -17.88
CA LYS A 170 5.10 7.43 -19.08
C LYS A 170 5.21 8.89 -19.52
N VAL A 171 6.17 9.63 -18.92
CA VAL A 171 6.28 11.08 -19.13
C VAL A 171 6.67 11.46 -20.57
N HIS A 172 7.31 10.56 -21.31
CA HIS A 172 7.71 10.81 -22.71
C HIS A 172 6.60 10.47 -23.71
N ASP A 173 5.58 9.70 -23.31
CA ASP A 173 4.45 9.32 -24.17
C ASP A 173 3.27 10.28 -24.04
N GLN A 174 3.39 11.33 -23.19
CA GLN A 174 2.32 12.29 -22.92
C GLN A 174 2.86 13.72 -22.71
N SER A 175 1.98 14.73 -22.77
CA SER A 175 2.38 16.10 -22.48
C SER A 175 2.75 16.28 -20.99
N VAL A 176 3.61 17.28 -20.70
CA VAL A 176 3.94 17.65 -19.32
C VAL A 176 2.70 17.98 -18.50
N LEU A 177 1.73 18.69 -19.09
CA LEU A 177 0.45 19.00 -18.43
C LEU A 177 -0.30 17.73 -18.06
N MET A 178 -0.36 16.74 -18.96
CA MET A 178 -1.04 15.47 -18.67
C MET A 178 -0.32 14.68 -17.56
N SER A 179 1.01 14.68 -17.55
CA SER A 179 1.79 14.08 -16.45
C SER A 179 1.51 14.73 -15.09
N MET A 180 1.38 16.07 -15.07
CA MET A 180 1.00 16.80 -13.85
C MET A 180 -0.43 16.48 -13.40
N ILE A 181 -1.37 16.39 -14.34
CA ILE A 181 -2.76 16.01 -14.04
C ILE A 181 -2.79 14.61 -13.43
N TRP A 182 -2.14 13.63 -14.04
CA TRP A 182 -2.08 12.28 -13.50
C TRP A 182 -1.44 12.20 -12.11
N PHE A 183 -0.35 12.94 -11.90
CA PHE A 183 0.28 13.03 -10.58
C PHE A 183 -0.71 13.52 -9.51
N LEU A 184 -1.45 14.59 -9.79
CA LEU A 184 -2.45 15.14 -8.87
C LEU A 184 -3.65 14.19 -8.69
N VAL A 185 -4.11 13.54 -9.75
CA VAL A 185 -5.21 12.57 -9.70
C VAL A 185 -4.86 11.39 -8.80
N ILE A 186 -3.68 10.79 -8.99
CA ILE A 186 -3.27 9.62 -8.19
C ILE A 186 -3.04 10.00 -6.72
N LEU A 187 -2.39 11.14 -6.45
CA LEU A 187 -2.21 11.62 -5.07
C LEU A 187 -3.55 11.98 -4.41
N GLY A 188 -4.42 12.67 -5.13
CA GLY A 188 -5.77 13.01 -4.65
C GLY A 188 -6.60 11.76 -4.38
N PHE A 189 -6.51 10.76 -5.26
CA PHE A 189 -7.18 9.49 -5.07
C PHE A 189 -6.63 8.72 -3.85
N ASN A 190 -5.30 8.68 -3.66
CA ASN A 190 -4.71 8.12 -2.46
C ASN A 190 -5.18 8.85 -1.20
N TRP A 191 -5.30 10.17 -1.24
CA TRP A 191 -5.82 10.94 -0.11
C TRP A 191 -7.28 10.59 0.20
N LEU A 192 -8.14 10.44 -0.79
CA LEU A 192 -9.52 9.97 -0.59
C LEU A 192 -9.57 8.58 0.04
N ILE A 193 -8.69 7.68 -0.37
CA ILE A 193 -8.55 6.35 0.24
C ILE A 193 -8.14 6.47 1.71
N THR A 194 -7.12 7.27 2.03
CA THR A 194 -6.68 7.47 3.43
C THR A 194 -7.77 8.07 4.30
N LEU A 195 -8.56 9.02 3.76
CA LEU A 195 -9.73 9.56 4.46
C LEU A 195 -10.78 8.47 4.74
N GLY A 196 -11.04 7.60 3.75
CA GLY A 196 -11.96 6.47 3.90
C GLY A 196 -11.49 5.49 4.98
N VAL A 197 -10.23 5.05 4.92
CA VAL A 197 -9.63 4.14 5.90
C VAL A 197 -9.65 4.76 7.31
N ARG A 198 -9.28 6.05 7.43
CA ARG A 198 -9.37 6.78 8.71
C ARG A 198 -10.79 6.81 9.26
N ARG A 199 -11.78 7.13 8.40
CA ARG A 199 -13.18 7.20 8.82
C ARG A 199 -13.69 5.85 9.31
N LEU A 200 -13.41 4.78 8.57
CA LEU A 200 -13.78 3.42 8.96
C LEU A 200 -13.16 3.03 10.30
N LYS A 201 -11.88 3.36 10.53
CA LYS A 201 -11.20 3.06 11.79
C LYS A 201 -11.79 3.83 12.96
N ASN A 202 -12.04 5.12 12.80
CA ASN A 202 -12.55 5.97 13.88
C ASN A 202 -14.02 5.65 14.24
N VAL A 203 -14.85 5.25 13.26
CA VAL A 203 -16.25 4.84 13.54
C VAL A 203 -16.28 3.58 14.39
N LYS A 204 -15.42 2.61 14.11
CA LYS A 204 -15.34 1.38 14.89
C LYS A 204 -14.87 1.60 16.34
N GLY A 205 -13.98 2.58 16.56
CA GLY A 205 -13.53 2.94 17.92
C GLY A 205 -14.60 3.60 18.80
N LEU A 206 -15.80 3.86 18.25
CA LEU A 206 -16.96 4.41 18.97
C LEU A 206 -17.99 3.34 19.39
N GLU A 207 -17.85 2.10 18.91
CA GLU A 207 -18.65 0.92 19.27
C GLU A 207 -17.95 0.10 20.37
#